data_6e9b9a5442213a19c26d25a9bdabade1
#
_entry.id   6e9b9a5442213a19c26d25a9bdabade1
#
_cell.length_a   1.000
_cell.length_b   1.000
_cell.length_c   1.000
_cell.angle_alpha   90.00
_cell.angle_beta   90.00
_cell.angle_gamma   90.00
#
_symmetry.space_group_name_H-M   'P 1'
#
loop_
_entity.id
_entity.type
_entity.pdbx_description
1 polymer ?
#
loop_
_entity_poly.entity_id
_entity_poly.type
_entity_poly.pdbx_seq_one_letter_code
_entity_poly.pdbx_strand_id
1 'polypeptide(L)'
;VDALTKEDAALLLIGNFDPNAKGFASMIGTAGRHVCGAAGESCSTVKGIPWLIMADGPAGLRLAKEYYEDGKGKHAVGNASMPDSIMEMLSGPMKLVMSLMGGNGKPKAGCEIKTQYCTAIPIGTALAQSFDTDFVQQCGDIVGEEMEHFGVHLWLAPALNIHRSIRCGRNFEYYSEDPLVSGKMAAAMTRGVQAHKGCGTTIKHYAANNKEYNRTRNNSMVSERAMREIYLKGFGICVRESQPKAVMTSYNLLNGTHTAESRGLVMDILRAEFGYQ
;
A
#
# COMPACT_ATOMS: atom_id res chain seq x y z
N VAL A 1 -5.56 20.52 -12.43
CA VAL A 1 -5.28 19.57 -13.52
C VAL A 1 -5.07 20.33 -14.81
N ASP A 2 -5.93 21.29 -15.15
CA ASP A 2 -5.90 22.03 -16.42
C ASP A 2 -4.66 22.94 -16.61
N ALA A 3 -3.90 23.16 -15.56
CA ALA A 3 -2.65 23.95 -15.58
C ALA A 3 -1.38 23.09 -15.72
N LEU A 4 -1.51 21.75 -15.80
CA LEU A 4 -0.38 20.84 -15.95
C LEU A 4 -0.01 20.67 -17.42
N THR A 5 1.29 20.61 -17.71
CA THR A 5 1.77 20.15 -19.00
C THR A 5 1.56 18.63 -19.14
N LYS A 6 1.68 18.11 -20.37
CA LYS A 6 1.62 16.65 -20.59
C LYS A 6 2.77 15.93 -19.88
N GLU A 7 3.94 16.56 -19.83
CA GLU A 7 5.12 16.07 -19.14
C GLU A 7 4.90 16.01 -17.62
N ASP A 8 4.32 17.08 -17.02
CA ASP A 8 3.97 17.09 -15.59
C ASP A 8 2.97 15.99 -15.27
N ALA A 9 1.94 15.83 -16.09
CA ALA A 9 0.94 14.77 -15.91
C ALA A 9 1.57 13.37 -16.00
N ALA A 10 2.52 13.16 -16.92
CA ALA A 10 3.25 11.90 -17.04
C ALA A 10 4.12 11.62 -15.81
N LEU A 11 4.80 12.65 -15.28
CA LEU A 11 5.62 12.52 -14.06
C LEU A 11 4.79 12.12 -12.83
N LEU A 12 3.56 12.61 -12.71
CA LEU A 12 2.67 12.23 -11.62
C LEU A 12 2.24 10.76 -11.67
N LEU A 13 2.32 10.10 -12.83
CA LEU A 13 1.95 8.70 -13.00
C LEU A 13 3.06 7.71 -12.63
N ILE A 14 4.31 8.15 -12.55
CA ILE A 14 5.47 7.25 -12.40
C ILE A 14 6.13 7.30 -11.02
N GLY A 15 5.61 8.08 -10.11
CA GLY A 15 6.19 8.22 -8.77
C GLY A 15 7.53 8.94 -8.77
N ASN A 16 8.18 9.00 -7.61
CA ASN A 16 9.47 9.66 -7.44
C ASN A 16 10.62 8.75 -7.92
N PHE A 17 11.52 9.28 -8.76
CA PHE A 17 12.67 8.57 -9.28
C PHE A 17 13.89 9.48 -9.37
N ASP A 18 15.09 8.90 -9.42
CA ASP A 18 16.32 9.62 -9.65
C ASP A 18 16.66 9.58 -11.16
N PRO A 19 16.57 10.71 -11.88
CA PRO A 19 16.86 10.75 -13.31
C PRO A 19 18.32 10.43 -13.65
N ASN A 20 19.24 10.51 -12.67
CA ASN A 20 20.65 10.20 -12.83
C ASN A 20 21.00 8.74 -12.47
N ALA A 21 20.05 7.97 -11.94
CA ALA A 21 20.28 6.56 -11.62
C ALA A 21 20.54 5.76 -12.90
N LYS A 22 21.49 4.82 -12.85
CA LYS A 22 21.87 3.96 -13.98
C LYS A 22 21.61 2.49 -13.65
N GLY A 23 21.37 1.69 -14.70
CA GLY A 23 21.14 0.25 -14.57
C GLY A 23 19.87 -0.08 -13.82
N PHE A 24 19.90 -1.15 -13.02
CA PHE A 24 18.74 -1.62 -12.27
C PHE A 24 18.18 -0.57 -11.27
N ALA A 25 19.05 0.27 -10.71
CA ALA A 25 18.64 1.34 -9.81
C ALA A 25 17.74 2.40 -10.47
N SER A 26 17.83 2.58 -11.80
CA SER A 26 16.93 3.48 -12.53
C SER A 26 15.51 2.95 -12.69
N MET A 27 15.30 1.64 -12.46
CA MET A 27 13.98 0.99 -12.55
C MET A 27 13.25 0.97 -11.20
N ILE A 28 13.95 1.31 -10.12
CA ILE A 28 13.40 1.34 -8.76
C ILE A 28 13.23 2.80 -8.38
N GLY A 29 12.01 3.21 -8.04
CA GLY A 29 11.76 4.55 -7.52
C GLY A 29 12.54 4.81 -6.23
N THR A 30 12.75 6.07 -5.89
CA THR A 30 13.42 6.50 -4.65
C THR A 30 12.46 6.42 -3.47
N ALA A 31 12.09 5.20 -3.07
CA ALA A 31 11.28 4.98 -1.89
C ALA A 31 12.09 5.32 -0.61
N GLY A 32 11.43 5.92 0.36
CA GLY A 32 12.02 6.14 1.67
C GLY A 32 13.01 7.30 1.76
N ARG A 33 13.00 8.23 0.80
CA ARG A 33 13.91 9.39 0.83
C ARG A 33 13.62 10.35 1.98
N HIS A 34 12.34 10.61 2.22
CA HIS A 34 11.90 11.51 3.29
C HIS A 34 11.55 10.76 4.57
N VAL A 35 10.97 9.57 4.44
CA VAL A 35 10.66 8.68 5.57
C VAL A 35 11.31 7.33 5.34
N CYS A 36 12.25 6.97 6.21
CA CYS A 36 13.02 5.74 6.08
C CYS A 36 12.13 4.49 6.15
N GLY A 37 12.21 3.66 5.13
CA GLY A 37 11.40 2.45 5.02
C GLY A 37 10.01 2.67 4.42
N ALA A 38 9.67 3.89 3.98
CA ALA A 38 8.45 4.14 3.21
C ALA A 38 8.42 3.28 1.94
N ALA A 39 7.21 2.87 1.54
CA ALA A 39 7.02 2.00 0.38
C ALA A 39 7.17 2.75 -0.95
N GLY A 40 6.93 4.06 -0.96
CA GLY A 40 7.05 4.89 -2.14
C GLY A 40 6.72 6.35 -1.86
N GLU A 41 7.00 7.17 -2.85
CA GLU A 41 6.67 8.60 -2.84
C GLU A 41 6.12 8.99 -4.22
N SER A 42 5.19 9.94 -4.27
CA SER A 42 4.80 10.53 -5.53
C SER A 42 5.90 11.45 -6.08
N CYS A 43 5.85 11.77 -7.37
CA CYS A 43 6.83 12.66 -7.99
C CYS A 43 6.80 14.05 -7.33
N SER A 44 7.96 14.52 -6.87
CA SER A 44 8.12 15.81 -6.18
C SER A 44 8.58 16.94 -7.11
N THR A 45 8.81 16.66 -8.40
CA THR A 45 9.36 17.64 -9.35
C THR A 45 8.30 18.50 -10.01
N VAL A 46 7.02 18.14 -9.90
CA VAL A 46 5.92 18.93 -10.47
C VAL A 46 5.61 20.11 -9.54
N LYS A 47 5.92 21.32 -10.01
CA LYS A 47 5.79 22.55 -9.22
C LYS A 47 4.36 22.78 -8.72
N GLY A 48 4.22 23.02 -7.43
CA GLY A 48 2.93 23.30 -6.78
C GLY A 48 2.14 22.06 -6.39
N ILE A 49 2.64 20.86 -6.66
CA ILE A 49 2.07 19.61 -6.17
C ILE A 49 3.01 19.04 -5.10
N PRO A 50 2.56 18.92 -3.84
CA PRO A 50 3.36 18.31 -2.80
C PRO A 50 3.51 16.79 -3.07
N TRP A 51 4.64 16.23 -2.68
CA TRP A 51 4.81 14.78 -2.69
C TRP A 51 3.94 14.12 -1.63
N LEU A 52 3.47 12.92 -1.95
CA LEU A 52 2.77 12.04 -1.03
C LEU A 52 3.68 10.88 -0.66
N ILE A 53 3.87 10.66 0.62
CA ILE A 53 4.68 9.55 1.15
C ILE A 53 3.74 8.40 1.47
N MET A 54 4.06 7.20 0.98
CA MET A 54 3.24 6.01 1.12
C MET A 54 3.97 4.98 2.00
N ALA A 55 3.30 4.45 3.01
CA ALA A 55 3.80 3.35 3.82
C ALA A 55 2.96 2.10 3.65
N ASP A 56 3.62 0.94 3.55
CA ASP A 56 2.95 -0.37 3.54
C ASP A 56 2.73 -0.87 4.99
N GLY A 57 2.13 -2.03 5.13
CA GLY A 57 1.94 -2.73 6.40
C GLY A 57 0.49 -2.80 6.85
N PRO A 58 -0.29 -3.82 6.38
CA PRO A 58 -1.71 -3.95 6.75
C PRO A 58 -1.96 -4.30 8.23
N ALA A 59 -0.92 -4.62 8.99
CA ALA A 59 -0.97 -4.84 10.43
C ALA A 59 -0.21 -3.73 11.21
N GLY A 60 -0.29 -2.50 10.76
CA GLY A 60 0.44 -1.34 11.27
C GLY A 60 1.46 -0.80 10.26
N LEU A 61 1.96 0.41 10.45
CA LEU A 61 2.93 1.01 9.54
C LEU A 61 4.23 0.20 9.51
N ARG A 62 4.72 -0.09 8.31
CA ARG A 62 6.01 -0.73 8.09
C ARG A 62 7.04 0.29 7.65
N LEU A 63 7.80 0.81 8.58
CA LEU A 63 8.92 1.72 8.38
C LEU A 63 10.24 1.06 8.80
N ALA A 64 11.36 1.66 8.44
CA ALA A 64 12.66 1.20 8.92
C ALA A 64 12.76 1.44 10.43
N LYS A 65 13.07 0.39 11.20
CA LYS A 65 13.21 0.49 12.66
C LYS A 65 14.34 1.43 13.06
N GLU A 66 15.44 1.42 12.31
CA GLU A 66 16.64 2.20 12.58
C GLU A 66 17.07 2.99 11.36
N TYR A 67 17.52 4.21 11.57
CA TYR A 67 18.06 5.05 10.52
C TYR A 67 19.12 6.01 11.08
N TYR A 68 19.92 6.61 10.22
CA TYR A 68 20.80 7.71 10.54
C TYR A 68 20.59 8.88 9.58
N GLU A 69 21.00 10.06 9.97
CA GLU A 69 20.95 11.27 9.15
C GLU A 69 22.35 11.79 8.86
N ASP A 70 22.59 12.21 7.64
CA ASP A 70 23.82 12.91 7.26
C ASP A 70 23.47 14.10 6.32
N GLY A 71 24.48 14.80 5.83
CA GLY A 71 24.29 15.94 4.93
C GLY A 71 23.60 15.62 3.58
N LYS A 72 23.33 14.33 3.30
CA LYS A 72 22.62 13.86 2.11
C LYS A 72 21.17 13.43 2.39
N GLY A 73 20.77 13.38 3.66
CA GLY A 73 19.41 13.01 4.09
C GLY A 73 19.36 11.83 5.05
N LYS A 74 18.20 11.20 5.14
CA LYS A 74 17.91 10.05 6.01
C LYS A 74 18.26 8.74 5.29
N HIS A 75 18.92 7.84 6.01
CA HIS A 75 19.37 6.56 5.48
C HIS A 75 18.97 5.43 6.43
N ALA A 76 18.20 4.47 5.95
CA ALA A 76 17.79 3.32 6.74
C ALA A 76 19.01 2.43 7.09
N VAL A 77 19.01 1.88 8.29
CA VAL A 77 19.99 0.88 8.74
C VAL A 77 19.41 -0.51 8.47
N GLY A 78 20.21 -1.38 7.87
CA GLY A 78 19.75 -2.72 7.48
C GLY A 78 18.91 -2.75 6.19
N ASN A 79 18.24 -3.87 5.96
CA ASN A 79 17.40 -4.10 4.78
C ASN A 79 15.98 -3.58 4.97
N ALA A 80 15.82 -2.31 5.26
CA ALA A 80 14.52 -1.69 5.58
C ALA A 80 13.46 -1.82 4.47
N SER A 81 13.89 -2.06 3.23
CA SER A 81 12.98 -2.10 2.06
C SER A 81 12.40 -3.48 1.76
N MET A 82 12.99 -4.56 2.31
CA MET A 82 12.52 -5.93 2.05
C MET A 82 12.29 -6.68 3.37
N PRO A 83 11.16 -7.39 3.50
CA PRO A 83 10.97 -8.31 4.61
C PRO A 83 12.06 -9.39 4.63
N ASP A 84 12.51 -9.78 5.82
CA ASP A 84 13.53 -10.82 6.00
C ASP A 84 13.13 -12.13 5.32
N SER A 85 11.84 -12.46 5.30
CA SER A 85 11.29 -13.62 4.59
C SER A 85 11.55 -13.61 3.08
N ILE A 86 11.58 -12.44 2.43
CA ILE A 86 11.92 -12.33 1.01
C ILE A 86 13.44 -12.51 0.83
N MET A 87 14.23 -11.94 1.74
CA MET A 87 15.69 -12.12 1.73
C MET A 87 16.09 -13.59 1.93
N GLU A 88 15.36 -14.34 2.74
CA GLU A 88 15.60 -15.78 2.93
C GLU A 88 15.31 -16.60 1.68
N MET A 89 14.32 -16.22 0.90
CA MET A 89 13.94 -16.92 -0.35
C MET A 89 14.90 -16.66 -1.51
N LEU A 90 15.76 -15.64 -1.43
CA LEU A 90 16.72 -15.35 -2.49
C LEU A 90 17.86 -16.35 -2.50
N SER A 91 18.30 -16.75 -3.71
CA SER A 91 19.50 -17.59 -3.86
C SER A 91 20.77 -16.89 -3.39
N GLY A 92 21.79 -17.64 -2.99
CA GLY A 92 23.07 -17.09 -2.51
C GLY A 92 23.68 -16.03 -3.44
N PRO A 93 23.78 -16.27 -4.76
CA PRO A 93 24.25 -15.26 -5.71
C PRO A 93 23.40 -13.99 -5.72
N MET A 94 22.08 -14.12 -5.64
CA MET A 94 21.18 -12.98 -5.62
C MET A 94 21.28 -12.16 -4.32
N LYS A 95 21.48 -12.84 -3.16
CA LYS A 95 21.77 -12.17 -1.88
C LYS A 95 23.07 -11.35 -1.96
N LEU A 96 24.09 -11.91 -2.60
CA LEU A 96 25.37 -11.21 -2.80
C LEU A 96 25.19 -9.98 -3.70
N VAL A 97 24.47 -10.10 -4.80
CA VAL A 97 24.16 -8.99 -5.70
C VAL A 97 23.35 -7.90 -4.97
N MET A 98 22.32 -8.28 -4.22
CA MET A 98 21.52 -7.35 -3.43
C MET A 98 22.34 -6.68 -2.32
N SER A 99 23.24 -7.41 -1.65
CA SER A 99 24.16 -6.88 -0.64
C SER A 99 25.16 -5.87 -1.24
N LEU A 100 25.61 -6.11 -2.46
CA LEU A 100 26.53 -5.19 -3.17
C LEU A 100 25.80 -3.95 -3.72
N MET A 101 24.54 -4.11 -4.15
CA MET A 101 23.74 -3.02 -4.74
C MET A 101 23.00 -2.19 -3.69
N GLY A 102 22.55 -2.82 -2.60
CA GLY A 102 21.75 -2.19 -1.55
C GLY A 102 22.56 -1.48 -0.46
N GLY A 103 23.89 -1.55 -0.51
CA GLY A 103 24.72 -1.14 0.60
C GLY A 103 24.23 -1.80 1.91
N ASN A 104 25.10 -2.49 2.62
CA ASN A 104 24.71 -3.11 3.91
C ASN A 104 24.34 -2.03 4.92
N GLY A 105 23.28 -1.30 4.80
CA GLY A 105 22.77 -0.30 5.74
C GLY A 105 23.56 -0.06 7.04
N LYS A 106 24.89 -0.15 6.95
CA LYS A 106 25.77 0.12 8.09
C LYS A 106 25.79 1.62 8.31
N PRO A 107 25.57 2.06 9.54
CA PRO A 107 25.63 3.46 9.86
C PRO A 107 27.01 4.02 9.45
N LYS A 108 27.01 5.20 8.89
CA LYS A 108 28.24 5.92 8.59
C LYS A 108 28.95 6.25 9.89
N ALA A 109 30.27 6.03 9.95
CA ALA A 109 31.06 6.34 11.13
C ALA A 109 30.82 7.79 11.59
N GLY A 110 30.48 7.96 12.87
CA GLY A 110 30.19 9.26 13.48
C GLY A 110 28.74 9.75 13.35
N CYS A 111 27.85 9.02 12.70
CA CYS A 111 26.42 9.33 12.70
C CYS A 111 25.71 8.58 13.84
N GLU A 112 24.81 9.29 14.52
CA GLU A 112 23.93 8.72 15.54
C GLU A 112 22.85 7.87 14.89
N ILE A 113 22.60 6.68 15.45
CA ILE A 113 21.47 5.83 15.03
C ILE A 113 20.22 6.30 15.77
N LYS A 114 19.19 6.64 15.00
CA LYS A 114 17.86 6.96 15.49
C LYS A 114 16.93 5.76 15.31
N THR A 115 16.02 5.57 16.24
CA THR A 115 15.01 4.49 16.17
C THR A 115 13.62 5.08 15.97
N GLN A 116 12.80 4.36 15.20
CA GLN A 116 11.38 4.64 15.04
C GLN A 116 10.60 3.32 15.14
N TYR A 117 9.64 3.29 16.06
CA TYR A 117 8.81 2.13 16.30
C TYR A 117 7.39 2.42 15.86
N CYS A 118 6.78 1.48 15.16
CA CYS A 118 5.37 1.53 14.80
C CYS A 118 4.61 0.42 15.54
N THR A 119 3.36 0.68 15.86
CA THR A 119 2.50 -0.27 16.56
C THR A 119 2.08 -1.40 15.63
N ALA A 120 2.25 -2.63 16.07
CA ALA A 120 1.67 -3.79 15.41
C ALA A 120 0.22 -3.96 15.90
N ILE A 121 -0.75 -3.61 15.05
CA ILE A 121 -2.16 -3.92 15.28
C ILE A 121 -2.46 -5.37 14.90
N PRO A 122 -3.55 -5.98 15.41
CA PRO A 122 -3.93 -7.32 14.98
C PRO A 122 -4.11 -7.42 13.46
N ILE A 123 -3.83 -8.60 12.90
CA ILE A 123 -4.02 -8.85 11.47
C ILE A 123 -5.51 -8.75 11.08
N GLY A 124 -5.78 -8.42 9.81
CA GLY A 124 -7.15 -8.18 9.32
C GLY A 124 -8.15 -9.29 9.66
N THR A 125 -7.75 -10.55 9.50
CA THR A 125 -8.59 -11.71 9.89
C THR A 125 -8.95 -11.70 11.38
N ALA A 126 -8.01 -11.37 12.26
CA ALA A 126 -8.28 -11.31 13.71
C ALA A 126 -9.19 -10.12 14.07
N LEU A 127 -8.94 -8.95 13.47
CA LEU A 127 -9.82 -7.79 13.64
C LEU A 127 -11.26 -8.08 13.23
N ALA A 128 -11.45 -8.77 12.11
CA ALA A 128 -12.79 -9.09 11.61
C ALA A 128 -13.56 -10.06 12.53
N GLN A 129 -12.86 -10.95 13.23
CA GLN A 129 -13.48 -11.90 14.18
C GLN A 129 -14.03 -11.23 15.43
N SER A 130 -13.66 -9.99 15.71
CA SER A 130 -14.27 -9.22 16.80
C SER A 130 -15.71 -8.82 16.50
N PHE A 131 -16.07 -8.66 15.23
CA PHE A 131 -17.33 -8.05 14.75
C PHE A 131 -17.57 -6.64 15.35
N ASP A 132 -16.52 -5.99 15.84
CA ASP A 132 -16.56 -4.70 16.52
C ASP A 132 -15.94 -3.62 15.63
N THR A 133 -16.79 -2.82 15.01
CA THR A 133 -16.35 -1.72 14.13
C THR A 133 -15.73 -0.56 14.91
N ASP A 134 -16.11 -0.35 16.18
CA ASP A 134 -15.58 0.73 16.99
C ASP A 134 -14.14 0.41 17.42
N PHE A 135 -13.90 -0.84 17.80
CA PHE A 135 -12.54 -1.34 18.05
C PHE A 135 -11.64 -1.22 16.82
N VAL A 136 -12.14 -1.62 15.64
CA VAL A 136 -11.37 -1.50 14.39
C VAL A 136 -11.11 -0.05 14.03
N GLN A 137 -12.04 0.87 14.28
CA GLN A 137 -11.83 2.30 14.09
C GLN A 137 -10.77 2.86 15.03
N GLN A 138 -10.73 2.43 16.30
CA GLN A 138 -9.66 2.79 17.23
C GLN A 138 -8.29 2.27 16.77
N CYS A 139 -8.21 1.07 16.22
CA CYS A 139 -6.97 0.60 15.58
C CYS A 139 -6.53 1.51 14.41
N GLY A 140 -7.49 1.99 13.63
CA GLY A 140 -7.24 2.96 12.56
C GLY A 140 -6.75 4.31 13.08
N ASP A 141 -7.30 4.77 14.20
CA ASP A 141 -6.91 6.02 14.87
C ASP A 141 -5.45 5.96 15.32
N ILE A 142 -5.02 4.86 15.95
CA ILE A 142 -3.61 4.64 16.32
C ILE A 142 -2.69 4.73 15.09
N VAL A 143 -3.07 4.09 13.99
CA VAL A 143 -2.27 4.15 12.74
C VAL A 143 -2.24 5.57 12.18
N GLY A 144 -3.35 6.29 12.23
CA GLY A 144 -3.43 7.68 11.78
C GLY A 144 -2.55 8.62 12.58
N GLU A 145 -2.52 8.47 13.91
CA GLU A 145 -1.61 9.21 14.80
C GLU A 145 -0.15 8.95 14.46
N GLU A 146 0.23 7.71 14.23
CA GLU A 146 1.59 7.35 13.80
C GLU A 146 1.92 7.92 12.40
N MET A 147 0.95 7.93 11.48
CA MET A 147 1.14 8.54 10.17
C MET A 147 1.43 10.04 10.27
N GLU A 148 0.70 10.79 11.10
CA GLU A 148 1.00 12.21 11.38
C GLU A 148 2.39 12.35 11.98
N HIS A 149 2.72 11.53 12.98
CA HIS A 149 4.01 11.59 13.67
C HIS A 149 5.19 11.35 12.72
N PHE A 150 5.11 10.37 11.83
CA PHE A 150 6.19 10.01 10.90
C PHE A 150 6.15 10.77 9.57
N GLY A 151 5.11 11.54 9.30
CA GLY A 151 4.93 12.27 8.05
C GLY A 151 4.54 11.36 6.87
N VAL A 152 3.77 10.32 7.12
CA VAL A 152 3.20 9.43 6.10
C VAL A 152 1.84 9.96 5.68
N HIS A 153 1.58 10.05 4.38
CA HIS A 153 0.33 10.61 3.84
C HIS A 153 -0.67 9.54 3.42
N LEU A 154 -0.19 8.44 2.85
CA LEU A 154 -1.03 7.32 2.41
C LEU A 154 -0.55 6.02 3.03
N TRP A 155 -1.44 5.35 3.76
CA TRP A 155 -1.24 4.00 4.20
C TRP A 155 -1.74 3.02 3.14
N LEU A 156 -0.89 2.08 2.71
CA LEU A 156 -1.25 1.08 1.69
C LEU A 156 -2.07 -0.07 2.31
N ALA A 157 -3.15 0.28 2.97
CA ALA A 157 -4.15 -0.55 3.63
C ALA A 157 -5.44 0.27 3.83
N PRO A 158 -6.57 -0.37 4.23
CA PRO A 158 -6.77 -1.79 4.49
C PRO A 158 -6.89 -2.64 3.23
N ALA A 159 -6.65 -3.95 3.40
CA ALA A 159 -6.84 -4.93 2.35
C ALA A 159 -8.13 -5.72 2.59
N LEU A 160 -8.98 -5.85 1.57
CA LEU A 160 -10.34 -6.39 1.75
C LEU A 160 -10.79 -7.38 0.67
N ASN A 161 -9.86 -8.08 0.03
CA ASN A 161 -10.21 -9.18 -0.85
C ASN A 161 -10.86 -10.33 -0.05
N ILE A 162 -11.71 -11.09 -0.71
CA ILE A 162 -12.49 -12.15 -0.09
C ILE A 162 -11.62 -13.37 0.20
N HIS A 163 -11.76 -14.01 1.35
CA HIS A 163 -11.17 -15.30 1.71
C HIS A 163 -11.79 -16.41 0.84
N ARG A 164 -11.40 -16.49 -0.42
CA ARG A 164 -11.96 -17.43 -1.41
C ARG A 164 -11.37 -18.83 -1.24
N SER A 165 -10.10 -18.92 -0.87
CA SER A 165 -9.37 -20.15 -0.67
C SER A 165 -8.41 -20.01 0.50
N ILE A 166 -8.34 -21.03 1.36
CA ILE A 166 -7.37 -21.10 2.47
C ILE A 166 -5.92 -21.11 1.99
N ARG A 167 -5.68 -21.41 0.71
CA ARG A 167 -4.34 -21.41 0.10
C ARG A 167 -3.85 -20.04 -0.35
N CYS A 168 -4.65 -19.00 -0.23
CA CYS A 168 -4.20 -17.65 -0.56
C CYS A 168 -3.26 -17.13 0.54
N GLY A 169 -1.99 -16.92 0.18
CA GLY A 169 -0.96 -16.50 1.14
C GLY A 169 -1.17 -15.11 1.77
N ARG A 170 -2.13 -14.33 1.26
CA ARG A 170 -2.46 -13.00 1.78
C ARG A 170 -3.76 -12.93 2.59
N ASN A 171 -4.40 -14.07 2.88
CA ASN A 171 -5.62 -14.07 3.69
C ASN A 171 -5.43 -13.42 5.07
N PHE A 172 -4.23 -13.48 5.65
CA PHE A 172 -3.95 -12.88 6.96
C PHE A 172 -4.25 -11.37 7.00
N GLU A 173 -4.02 -10.65 5.91
CA GLU A 173 -4.28 -9.22 5.83
C GLU A 173 -5.70 -8.86 5.38
N TYR A 174 -6.45 -9.83 4.85
CA TYR A 174 -7.85 -9.67 4.46
C TYR A 174 -8.77 -9.95 5.66
N TYR A 175 -9.99 -9.42 5.63
CA TYR A 175 -10.89 -9.49 6.77
C TYR A 175 -11.69 -10.79 6.83
N SER A 176 -12.43 -11.14 5.77
CA SER A 176 -13.42 -12.22 5.82
C SER A 176 -13.71 -12.81 4.45
N GLU A 177 -14.40 -13.95 4.43
CA GLU A 177 -15.11 -14.47 3.27
C GLU A 177 -16.41 -13.71 2.99
N ASP A 178 -16.98 -13.05 4.02
CA ASP A 178 -18.19 -12.25 3.89
C ASP A 178 -17.84 -10.82 3.44
N PRO A 179 -18.35 -10.37 2.28
CA PRO A 179 -18.10 -9.02 1.78
C PRO A 179 -18.74 -7.91 2.64
N LEU A 180 -19.78 -8.20 3.41
CA LEU A 180 -20.37 -7.24 4.34
C LEU A 180 -19.41 -6.97 5.51
N VAL A 181 -18.93 -8.02 6.15
CA VAL A 181 -17.93 -7.92 7.24
C VAL A 181 -16.68 -7.20 6.72
N SER A 182 -16.12 -7.65 5.58
CA SER A 182 -14.92 -7.03 4.98
C SER A 182 -15.12 -5.55 4.70
N GLY A 183 -16.27 -5.17 4.15
CA GLY A 183 -16.56 -3.78 3.82
C GLY A 183 -16.74 -2.89 5.06
N LYS A 184 -17.44 -3.38 6.09
CA LYS A 184 -17.67 -2.63 7.33
C LYS A 184 -16.37 -2.43 8.13
N MET A 185 -15.55 -3.48 8.24
CA MET A 185 -14.24 -3.39 8.92
C MET A 185 -13.28 -2.45 8.18
N ALA A 186 -13.23 -2.54 6.86
CA ALA A 186 -12.41 -1.64 6.06
C ALA A 186 -12.87 -0.17 6.16
N ALA A 187 -14.18 0.07 6.18
CA ALA A 187 -14.73 1.41 6.37
C ALA A 187 -14.40 1.99 7.75
N ALA A 188 -14.52 1.17 8.81
CA ALA A 188 -14.17 1.57 10.17
C ALA A 188 -12.67 1.93 10.28
N MET A 189 -11.79 1.05 9.79
CA MET A 189 -10.35 1.30 9.73
C MET A 189 -10.03 2.60 8.97
N THR A 190 -10.66 2.80 7.83
CA THR A 190 -10.47 4.01 6.99
C THR A 190 -10.91 5.27 7.74
N ARG A 191 -12.06 5.25 8.43
CA ARG A 191 -12.51 6.41 9.23
C ARG A 191 -11.53 6.75 10.34
N GLY A 192 -10.99 5.74 11.05
CA GLY A 192 -9.99 5.97 12.09
C GLY A 192 -8.75 6.67 11.54
N VAL A 193 -8.13 6.12 10.50
CA VAL A 193 -6.96 6.73 9.86
C VAL A 193 -7.25 8.14 9.34
N GLN A 194 -8.38 8.33 8.67
CA GLN A 194 -8.70 9.60 8.01
C GLN A 194 -9.27 10.66 8.96
N ALA A 195 -9.44 10.36 10.26
CA ALA A 195 -9.66 11.36 11.30
C ALA A 195 -8.43 12.26 11.50
N HIS A 196 -7.27 11.81 11.11
CA HIS A 196 -5.99 12.52 11.21
C HIS A 196 -5.72 13.37 9.96
N LYS A 197 -5.27 14.60 10.20
CA LYS A 197 -5.08 15.58 9.12
C LYS A 197 -3.98 15.16 8.14
N GLY A 198 -4.30 15.14 6.86
CA GLY A 198 -3.33 14.79 5.82
C GLY A 198 -3.09 13.29 5.66
N CYS A 199 -3.74 12.45 6.47
CA CYS A 199 -3.65 11.00 6.40
C CYS A 199 -4.77 10.41 5.55
N GLY A 200 -4.46 9.35 4.82
CA GLY A 200 -5.43 8.64 4.00
C GLY A 200 -5.12 7.16 3.86
N THR A 201 -6.14 6.38 3.57
CA THR A 201 -6.02 4.95 3.29
C THR A 201 -5.99 4.69 1.79
N THR A 202 -5.35 3.59 1.43
CA THR A 202 -5.38 3.01 0.09
C THR A 202 -6.00 1.63 0.18
N ILE A 203 -7.29 1.53 -0.09
CA ILE A 203 -7.97 0.23 -0.05
C ILE A 203 -7.48 -0.66 -1.19
N LYS A 204 -7.25 -1.95 -0.89
CA LYS A 204 -6.60 -2.89 -1.82
C LYS A 204 -7.14 -4.31 -1.71
N HIS A 205 -6.99 -5.15 -2.73
CA HIS A 205 -6.55 -4.90 -4.10
C HIS A 205 -7.78 -4.97 -5.00
N TYR A 206 -8.11 -3.93 -5.68
CA TYR A 206 -9.31 -3.79 -6.51
C TYR A 206 -9.05 -4.34 -7.92
N ALA A 207 -9.55 -5.56 -8.27
CA ALA A 207 -10.36 -6.46 -7.50
C ALA A 207 -10.03 -7.94 -7.79
N ALA A 208 -10.65 -8.81 -6.99
CA ALA A 208 -10.58 -10.27 -7.16
C ALA A 208 -9.16 -10.87 -7.09
N ASN A 209 -8.27 -10.30 -6.26
CA ASN A 209 -6.95 -10.87 -5.96
C ASN A 209 -7.07 -11.94 -4.85
N ASN A 210 -7.51 -13.13 -5.23
CA ASN A 210 -7.78 -14.23 -4.29
C ASN A 210 -6.79 -15.40 -4.43
N LYS A 211 -5.69 -15.19 -5.16
CA LYS A 211 -4.65 -16.18 -5.42
C LYS A 211 -3.31 -15.49 -5.65
N GLU A 212 -2.30 -15.85 -4.87
CA GLU A 212 -0.95 -15.29 -4.99
C GLU A 212 -0.05 -16.05 -5.99
N TYR A 213 -0.30 -17.33 -6.21
CA TYR A 213 0.45 -18.08 -7.21
C TYR A 213 0.25 -17.49 -8.61
N ASN A 214 1.35 -17.10 -9.23
CA ASN A 214 1.38 -16.48 -10.56
C ASN A 214 0.49 -15.21 -10.66
N ARG A 215 0.44 -14.39 -9.62
CA ARG A 215 -0.50 -13.28 -9.45
C ARG A 215 -0.48 -12.23 -10.57
N THR A 216 0.66 -12.03 -11.24
CA THR A 216 0.81 -11.08 -12.34
C THR A 216 0.28 -11.60 -13.68
N ARG A 217 -0.01 -12.91 -13.79
CA ARG A 217 -0.51 -13.56 -15.01
C ARG A 217 -1.79 -14.36 -14.75
N ASN A 218 -2.27 -14.40 -13.52
CA ASN A 218 -3.51 -15.07 -13.18
C ASN A 218 -4.71 -14.31 -13.75
N ASN A 219 -5.67 -15.01 -14.32
CA ASN A 219 -6.92 -14.43 -14.79
C ASN A 219 -8.08 -14.92 -13.92
N SER A 220 -8.66 -14.01 -13.14
CA SER A 220 -9.83 -14.29 -12.31
C SER A 220 -11.08 -14.26 -13.18
N MET A 221 -11.63 -15.43 -13.48
CA MET A 221 -12.87 -15.57 -14.25
C MET A 221 -14.06 -15.49 -13.29
N VAL A 222 -14.83 -14.43 -13.38
CA VAL A 222 -15.93 -14.11 -12.45
C VAL A 222 -17.16 -13.68 -13.22
N SER A 223 -18.32 -14.26 -12.91
CA SER A 223 -19.60 -13.80 -13.48
C SER A 223 -19.95 -12.41 -12.96
N GLU A 224 -20.71 -11.64 -13.74
CA GLU A 224 -21.15 -10.29 -13.35
C GLU A 224 -21.85 -10.28 -11.98
N ARG A 225 -22.75 -11.26 -11.75
CA ARG A 225 -23.46 -11.39 -10.48
C ARG A 225 -22.48 -11.63 -9.31
N ALA A 226 -21.57 -12.59 -9.42
CA ALA A 226 -20.60 -12.89 -8.37
C ALA A 226 -19.66 -11.70 -8.13
N MET A 227 -19.28 -11.01 -9.20
CA MET A 227 -18.47 -9.80 -9.11
C MET A 227 -19.15 -8.77 -8.22
N ARG A 228 -20.40 -8.45 -8.45
CA ARG A 228 -21.13 -7.40 -7.73
C ARG A 228 -21.54 -7.81 -6.33
N GLU A 229 -22.01 -9.04 -6.16
CA GLU A 229 -22.53 -9.50 -4.88
C GLU A 229 -21.45 -9.91 -3.88
N ILE A 230 -20.24 -10.28 -4.36
CA ILE A 230 -19.15 -10.79 -3.53
C ILE A 230 -17.90 -9.92 -3.65
N TYR A 231 -17.24 -9.92 -4.83
CA TYR A 231 -15.87 -9.39 -4.95
C TYR A 231 -15.78 -7.87 -4.92
N LEU A 232 -16.79 -7.15 -5.34
CA LEU A 232 -16.84 -5.69 -5.33
C LEU A 232 -17.68 -5.10 -4.19
N LYS A 233 -18.56 -5.88 -3.58
CA LYS A 233 -19.48 -5.40 -2.54
C LYS A 233 -18.76 -4.76 -1.36
N GLY A 234 -17.70 -5.39 -0.85
CA GLY A 234 -16.90 -4.84 0.25
C GLY A 234 -16.27 -3.48 -0.10
N PHE A 235 -15.72 -3.36 -1.30
CA PHE A 235 -15.18 -2.09 -1.80
C PHE A 235 -16.25 -1.01 -1.90
N GLY A 236 -17.43 -1.35 -2.45
CA GLY A 236 -18.54 -0.42 -2.55
C GLY A 236 -19.06 0.06 -1.20
N ILE A 237 -19.10 -0.81 -0.17
CA ILE A 237 -19.43 -0.42 1.21
C ILE A 237 -18.38 0.54 1.75
N CYS A 238 -17.10 0.18 1.65
CA CYS A 238 -16.00 0.99 2.16
C CYS A 238 -15.98 2.38 1.50
N VAL A 239 -16.13 2.46 0.19
CA VAL A 239 -16.17 3.74 -0.54
C VAL A 239 -17.32 4.61 -0.06
N ARG A 240 -18.53 4.09 0.00
CA ARG A 240 -19.72 4.87 0.40
C ARG A 240 -19.68 5.34 1.85
N GLU A 241 -19.09 4.54 2.75
CA GLU A 241 -19.09 4.83 4.18
C GLU A 241 -17.89 5.61 4.70
N SER A 242 -16.78 5.66 3.94
CA SER A 242 -15.55 6.26 4.43
C SER A 242 -14.73 7.07 3.41
N GLN A 243 -15.04 6.99 2.12
CA GLN A 243 -14.32 7.71 1.06
C GLN A 243 -12.80 7.61 1.19
N PRO A 244 -12.19 6.42 1.02
CA PRO A 244 -10.76 6.23 1.10
C PRO A 244 -10.02 7.15 0.10
N LYS A 245 -8.86 7.68 0.47
CA LYS A 245 -8.14 8.64 -0.38
C LYS A 245 -7.52 8.00 -1.61
N ALA A 246 -7.25 6.71 -1.58
CA ALA A 246 -6.72 5.98 -2.73
C ALA A 246 -7.31 4.58 -2.84
N VAL A 247 -7.25 4.03 -4.05
CA VAL A 247 -7.61 2.64 -4.36
C VAL A 247 -6.47 2.00 -5.14
N MET A 248 -5.96 0.88 -4.67
CA MET A 248 -4.92 0.11 -5.35
C MET A 248 -5.57 -0.99 -6.19
N THR A 249 -5.37 -0.95 -7.50
CA THR A 249 -5.78 -2.03 -8.41
C THR A 249 -4.96 -3.29 -8.18
N SER A 250 -5.50 -4.44 -8.51
CA SER A 250 -4.81 -5.73 -8.36
C SER A 250 -3.92 -6.06 -9.56
N TYR A 251 -2.98 -6.98 -9.36
CA TYR A 251 -2.08 -7.42 -10.43
C TYR A 251 -2.72 -8.37 -11.44
N ASN A 252 -3.73 -9.14 -11.01
CA ASN A 252 -4.36 -10.15 -11.84
C ASN A 252 -5.18 -9.54 -12.98
N LEU A 253 -5.38 -10.32 -14.03
CA LEU A 253 -6.45 -10.04 -14.97
C LEU A 253 -7.80 -10.39 -14.34
N LEU A 254 -8.82 -9.68 -14.74
CA LEU A 254 -10.21 -9.93 -14.40
C LEU A 254 -10.99 -10.10 -15.70
N ASN A 255 -11.50 -11.31 -15.95
CA ASN A 255 -12.18 -11.66 -17.21
C ASN A 255 -11.37 -11.26 -18.46
N GLY A 256 -10.06 -11.46 -18.42
CA GLY A 256 -9.17 -11.24 -19.56
C GLY A 256 -8.54 -9.84 -19.64
N THR A 257 -8.92 -8.89 -18.78
CA THR A 257 -8.40 -7.51 -18.79
C THR A 257 -7.68 -7.21 -17.48
N HIS A 258 -6.53 -6.54 -17.52
CA HIS A 258 -5.89 -6.04 -16.31
C HIS A 258 -6.79 -5.04 -15.59
N THR A 259 -6.89 -5.15 -14.27
CA THR A 259 -7.84 -4.35 -13.48
C THR A 259 -7.60 -2.84 -13.63
N ALA A 260 -6.33 -2.42 -13.77
CA ALA A 260 -5.98 -1.02 -13.98
C ALA A 260 -6.42 -0.47 -15.38
N GLU A 261 -6.55 -1.35 -16.38
CA GLU A 261 -6.95 -1.00 -17.75
C GLU A 261 -8.46 -1.08 -17.97
N SER A 262 -9.19 -1.70 -17.05
CA SER A 262 -10.62 -1.92 -17.18
C SER A 262 -11.40 -0.64 -16.89
N ARG A 263 -11.85 0.05 -17.96
CA ARG A 263 -12.73 1.21 -17.85
C ARG A 263 -13.99 0.89 -17.05
N GLY A 264 -14.65 -0.24 -17.36
CA GLY A 264 -15.87 -0.68 -16.67
C GLY A 264 -15.66 -0.83 -15.17
N LEU A 265 -14.52 -1.40 -14.75
CA LEU A 265 -14.19 -1.56 -13.34
C LEU A 265 -13.89 -0.22 -12.66
N VAL A 266 -13.03 0.60 -13.28
CA VAL A 266 -12.49 1.82 -12.63
C VAL A 266 -13.44 3.01 -12.78
N MET A 267 -13.97 3.24 -13.97
CA MET A 267 -14.78 4.42 -14.22
C MET A 267 -16.26 4.17 -13.95
N ASP A 268 -16.80 3.08 -14.51
CA ASP A 268 -18.25 2.88 -14.45
C ASP A 268 -18.68 2.36 -13.07
N ILE A 269 -17.98 1.38 -12.51
CA ILE A 269 -18.35 0.80 -11.20
C ILE A 269 -17.75 1.64 -10.05
N LEU A 270 -16.43 1.79 -9.99
CA LEU A 270 -15.80 2.43 -8.82
C LEU A 270 -16.19 3.91 -8.70
N ARG A 271 -16.09 4.67 -9.78
CA ARG A 271 -16.40 6.11 -9.74
C ARG A 271 -17.88 6.40 -9.87
N ALA A 272 -18.54 5.89 -10.92
CA ALA A 272 -19.93 6.26 -11.18
C ALA A 272 -20.93 5.56 -10.24
N GLU A 273 -20.81 4.23 -10.02
CA GLU A 273 -21.79 3.52 -9.20
C GLU A 273 -21.47 3.60 -7.69
N PHE A 274 -20.20 3.49 -7.27
CA PHE A 274 -19.82 3.55 -5.85
C PHE A 274 -19.62 4.98 -5.36
N GLY A 275 -19.44 5.94 -6.26
CA GLY A 275 -19.24 7.36 -5.92
C GLY A 275 -17.85 7.68 -5.40
N TYR A 276 -16.83 6.93 -5.81
CA TYR A 276 -15.43 7.23 -5.46
C TYR A 276 -14.97 8.52 -6.17
N GLN A 277 -14.46 9.49 -5.41
CA GLN A 277 -14.03 10.81 -5.88
C GLN A 277 -12.53 10.92 -6.12
#